data_672c5603af8a57e5b57804d2a05d1738
#
_entry.id   672c5603af8a57e5b57804d2a05d1738
#
_cell.length_a   1.000
_cell.length_b   1.000
_cell.length_c   1.000
_cell.angle_alpha   90.00
_cell.angle_beta   90.00
_cell.angle_gamma   90.00
#
_symmetry.space_group_name_H-M   'P 1'
#
loop_
_entity.id
_entity.type
_entity.pdbx_description
1 polymer ?
#
loop_
_entity_poly.entity_id
_entity_poly.type
_entity_poly.pdbx_seq_one_letter_code
_entity_poly.pdbx_strand_id
1 'polypeptide(L)'
;MATRQLLSSLASQFQQASGHAVEIESVGGVDAAKRVQAGEVFDVVILAADAIDRLTAAGRVREGSRVDLVKSGVAVAVRAGAAQPAIATEEDVKQAVLAATTLSYSTGPSGVQLARLFERWGIDAAIQDRIVQAPPGVPVGSLVAKGEVELGFQQPVSYTHLTLPTKA
;
A
#
# COMPACT_ATOMS: atom_id res chain seq x y z
N MET A 1 -0.05 6.92 -2.50
CA MET A 1 0.85 7.76 -3.33
C MET A 1 1.87 6.97 -4.14
N ALA A 2 1.80 5.66 -4.09
CA ALA A 2 2.70 4.74 -4.77
C ALA A 2 2.77 4.91 -6.31
N THR A 3 1.71 5.37 -6.92
CA THR A 3 1.58 5.49 -8.39
C THR A 3 1.75 6.92 -8.92
N ARG A 4 2.09 7.89 -8.06
CA ARG A 4 2.14 9.31 -8.44
C ARG A 4 3.03 9.59 -9.67
N GLN A 5 4.26 9.07 -9.66
CA GLN A 5 5.20 9.31 -10.76
C GLN A 5 4.70 8.67 -12.07
N LEU A 6 4.19 7.43 -11.98
CA LEU A 6 3.60 6.75 -13.14
C LEU A 6 2.43 7.55 -13.71
N LEU A 7 1.51 7.99 -12.86
CA LEU A 7 0.34 8.77 -13.30
C LEU A 7 0.73 10.11 -13.89
N SER A 8 1.73 10.81 -13.34
CA SER A 8 2.24 12.05 -13.91
C SER A 8 2.82 11.83 -15.31
N SER A 9 3.57 10.75 -15.53
CA SER A 9 4.12 10.41 -16.84
C SER A 9 3.01 10.07 -17.84
N LEU A 10 2.01 9.27 -17.44
CA LEU A 10 0.89 8.90 -18.30
C LEU A 10 0.01 10.11 -18.64
N ALA A 11 -0.24 11.01 -17.69
CA ALA A 11 -0.98 12.25 -17.94
C ALA A 11 -0.25 13.16 -18.94
N SER A 12 1.08 13.32 -18.80
CA SER A 12 1.85 14.08 -19.79
C SER A 12 1.74 13.50 -21.20
N GLN A 13 1.84 12.18 -21.34
CA GLN A 13 1.68 11.52 -22.65
C GLN A 13 0.26 11.68 -23.20
N PHE A 14 -0.74 11.55 -22.36
CA PHE A 14 -2.14 11.74 -22.76
C PHE A 14 -2.40 13.19 -23.20
N GLN A 15 -1.91 14.19 -22.47
CA GLN A 15 -2.02 15.60 -22.84
C GLN A 15 -1.40 15.87 -24.21
N GLN A 16 -0.19 15.32 -24.46
CA GLN A 16 0.49 15.47 -25.76
C GLN A 16 -0.28 14.82 -26.91
N ALA A 17 -0.85 13.65 -26.67
CA ALA A 17 -1.56 12.89 -27.70
C ALA A 17 -2.99 13.41 -27.99
N SER A 18 -3.68 13.91 -26.97
CA SER A 18 -5.11 14.27 -27.07
C SER A 18 -5.38 15.78 -27.11
N GLY A 19 -4.40 16.61 -26.69
CA GLY A 19 -4.60 18.05 -26.50
C GLY A 19 -5.45 18.42 -25.27
N HIS A 20 -5.89 17.44 -24.47
CA HIS A 20 -6.65 17.69 -23.24
C HIS A 20 -5.69 17.97 -22.07
N ALA A 21 -5.95 19.02 -21.30
CA ALA A 21 -5.23 19.28 -20.07
C ALA A 21 -5.67 18.29 -18.98
N VAL A 22 -4.70 17.75 -18.22
CA VAL A 22 -4.95 16.87 -17.08
C VAL A 22 -4.30 17.48 -15.84
N GLU A 23 -5.09 17.79 -14.84
CA GLU A 23 -4.64 18.22 -13.54
C GLU A 23 -4.73 17.06 -12.56
N ILE A 24 -3.61 16.72 -11.89
CA ILE A 24 -3.54 15.63 -10.93
C ILE A 24 -3.39 16.18 -9.52
N GLU A 25 -4.39 15.95 -8.70
CA GLU A 25 -4.29 16.17 -7.26
C GLU A 25 -3.96 14.84 -6.56
N SER A 26 -2.89 14.83 -5.76
CA SER A 26 -2.39 13.61 -5.11
C SER A 26 -2.40 13.76 -3.60
N VAL A 27 -3.31 13.05 -2.95
CA VAL A 27 -3.47 12.98 -1.50
C VAL A 27 -3.42 11.52 -1.02
N GLY A 28 -3.54 11.28 0.28
CA GLY A 28 -3.68 9.92 0.83
C GLY A 28 -4.93 9.22 0.28
N GLY A 29 -4.86 7.91 -0.02
CA GLY A 29 -5.99 7.20 -0.61
C GLY A 29 -7.25 7.21 0.27
N VAL A 30 -7.11 7.25 1.59
CA VAL A 30 -8.23 7.38 2.53
C VAL A 30 -8.87 8.77 2.42
N ASP A 31 -8.05 9.82 2.32
CA ASP A 31 -8.54 11.19 2.21
C ASP A 31 -9.19 11.44 0.87
N ALA A 32 -8.59 10.94 -0.23
CA ALA A 32 -9.21 10.99 -1.54
C ALA A 32 -10.58 10.30 -1.56
N ALA A 33 -10.70 9.11 -0.97
CA ALA A 33 -11.98 8.40 -0.88
C ALA A 33 -13.02 9.19 -0.07
N LYS A 34 -12.63 9.83 1.05
CA LYS A 34 -13.52 10.68 1.85
C LYS A 34 -14.02 11.90 1.07
N ARG A 35 -13.15 12.56 0.31
CA ARG A 35 -13.51 13.73 -0.50
C ARG A 35 -14.55 13.38 -1.56
N VAL A 36 -14.34 12.28 -2.31
CA VAL A 36 -15.30 11.78 -3.29
C VAL A 36 -16.62 11.37 -2.62
N GLN A 37 -16.56 10.70 -1.47
CA GLN A 37 -17.74 10.33 -0.70
C GLN A 37 -18.54 11.55 -0.25
N ALA A 38 -17.87 12.64 0.12
CA ALA A 38 -18.48 13.90 0.49
C ALA A 38 -19.11 14.65 -0.70
N GLY A 39 -18.89 14.20 -1.93
CA GLY A 39 -19.48 14.78 -3.14
C GLY A 39 -18.58 15.77 -3.87
N GLU A 40 -17.29 15.83 -3.54
CA GLU A 40 -16.34 16.61 -4.31
C GLU A 40 -16.21 16.03 -5.72
N VAL A 41 -16.23 16.88 -6.73
CA VAL A 41 -16.34 16.49 -8.14
C VAL A 41 -14.95 16.32 -8.74
N PHE A 42 -14.73 15.14 -9.32
CA PHE A 42 -13.55 14.80 -10.11
C PHE A 42 -13.99 14.05 -11.37
N ASP A 43 -13.32 14.26 -12.49
CA ASP A 43 -13.59 13.53 -13.73
C ASP A 43 -13.12 12.07 -13.63
N VAL A 44 -11.99 11.84 -12.95
CA VAL A 44 -11.39 10.52 -12.74
C VAL A 44 -10.87 10.39 -11.32
N VAL A 45 -11.14 9.25 -10.69
CA VAL A 45 -10.65 8.90 -9.35
C VAL A 45 -9.80 7.64 -9.43
N ILE A 46 -8.59 7.68 -8.85
CA ILE A 46 -7.65 6.55 -8.84
C ILE A 46 -7.38 6.14 -7.39
N LEU A 47 -7.90 4.99 -6.98
CA LEU A 47 -7.85 4.46 -5.62
C LEU A 47 -7.62 2.95 -5.63
N ALA A 48 -7.47 2.36 -4.45
CA ALA A 48 -7.51 0.91 -4.30
C ALA A 48 -8.88 0.35 -4.73
N ALA A 49 -8.89 -0.85 -5.30
CA ALA A 49 -10.09 -1.46 -5.88
C ALA A 49 -11.28 -1.48 -4.92
N ASP A 50 -11.05 -1.90 -3.67
CA ASP A 50 -12.08 -1.95 -2.61
C ASP A 50 -12.67 -0.57 -2.25
N ALA A 51 -11.87 0.50 -2.38
CA ALA A 51 -12.37 1.87 -2.19
C ALA A 51 -13.22 2.32 -3.36
N ILE A 52 -12.84 1.99 -4.59
CA ILE A 52 -13.67 2.25 -5.78
C ILE A 52 -15.00 1.50 -5.68
N ASP A 53 -14.98 0.22 -5.29
CA ASP A 53 -16.19 -0.58 -5.16
C ASP A 53 -17.17 0.02 -4.14
N ARG A 54 -16.67 0.50 -3.00
CA ARG A 54 -17.51 1.22 -2.01
C ARG A 54 -18.10 2.53 -2.55
N LEU A 55 -17.30 3.30 -3.28
CA LEU A 55 -17.78 4.56 -3.88
C LEU A 55 -18.80 4.31 -5.00
N THR A 56 -18.64 3.24 -5.77
CA THR A 56 -19.60 2.81 -6.79
C THR A 56 -20.92 2.39 -6.13
N ALA A 57 -20.87 1.55 -5.08
CA ALA A 57 -22.05 1.15 -4.32
C ALA A 57 -22.79 2.34 -3.67
N ALA A 58 -22.05 3.40 -3.32
CA ALA A 58 -22.59 4.65 -2.79
C ALA A 58 -23.07 5.63 -3.89
N GLY A 59 -23.04 5.24 -5.17
CA GLY A 59 -23.43 6.09 -6.30
C GLY A 59 -22.52 7.30 -6.55
N ARG A 60 -21.29 7.27 -6.05
CA ARG A 60 -20.29 8.35 -6.20
C ARG A 60 -19.36 8.15 -7.39
N VAL A 61 -19.28 6.94 -7.89
CA VAL A 61 -18.52 6.56 -9.09
C VAL A 61 -19.49 5.83 -10.02
N ARG A 62 -19.39 6.10 -11.32
CA ARG A 62 -20.24 5.50 -12.33
C ARG A 62 -20.06 3.99 -12.34
N GLU A 63 -21.17 3.26 -12.28
CA GLU A 63 -21.17 1.81 -12.39
C GLU A 63 -20.57 1.35 -13.73
N GLY A 64 -19.78 0.27 -13.70
CA GLY A 64 -19.11 -0.29 -14.88
C GLY A 64 -17.93 0.53 -15.42
N SER A 65 -17.56 1.66 -14.79
CA SER A 65 -16.44 2.51 -15.23
C SER A 65 -15.09 2.13 -14.63
N ARG A 66 -15.04 1.16 -13.70
CA ARG A 66 -13.79 0.73 -13.06
C ARG A 66 -12.87 0.04 -14.06
N VAL A 67 -11.61 0.51 -14.07
CA VAL A 67 -10.52 -0.09 -14.84
C VAL A 67 -9.33 -0.33 -13.91
N ASP A 68 -8.83 -1.56 -13.86
CA ASP A 68 -7.65 -1.89 -13.07
C ASP A 68 -6.38 -1.44 -13.82
N LEU A 69 -5.68 -0.44 -13.27
CA LEU A 69 -4.50 0.15 -13.89
C LEU A 69 -3.21 -0.60 -13.55
N VAL A 70 -3.04 -0.99 -12.29
CA VAL A 70 -1.83 -1.64 -11.78
C VAL A 70 -2.17 -2.64 -10.69
N LYS A 71 -1.32 -3.66 -10.56
CA LYS A 71 -1.29 -4.52 -9.38
C LYS A 71 -0.13 -4.07 -8.49
N SER A 72 -0.40 -3.80 -7.23
CA SER A 72 0.63 -3.43 -6.26
C SER A 72 0.71 -4.52 -5.19
N GLY A 73 1.82 -5.26 -5.19
CA GLY A 73 2.09 -6.25 -4.15
C GLY A 73 2.46 -5.61 -2.83
N VAL A 74 2.57 -6.43 -1.80
CA VAL A 74 3.19 -6.09 -0.51
C VAL A 74 4.52 -6.82 -0.45
N ALA A 75 5.59 -6.09 -0.15
CA ALA A 75 6.92 -6.66 0.07
C ALA A 75 7.16 -6.89 1.56
N VAL A 76 7.92 -7.91 1.86
CA VAL A 76 8.48 -8.19 3.18
C VAL A 76 9.86 -7.54 3.24
N ALA A 77 10.13 -6.77 4.28
CA ALA A 77 11.40 -6.12 4.52
C ALA A 77 12.01 -6.57 5.84
N VAL A 78 13.30 -6.84 5.79
CA VAL A 78 14.17 -7.07 6.95
C VAL A 78 15.35 -6.11 6.89
N ARG A 79 16.04 -5.92 8.00
CA ARG A 79 17.22 -5.05 8.05
C ARG A 79 18.30 -5.57 7.11
N ALA A 80 19.04 -4.66 6.49
CA ALA A 80 20.19 -5.04 5.66
C ALA A 80 21.18 -5.90 6.45
N GLY A 81 21.58 -7.04 5.86
CA GLY A 81 22.45 -8.03 6.50
C GLY A 81 21.75 -9.03 7.43
N ALA A 82 20.49 -8.86 7.75
CA ALA A 82 19.69 -9.86 8.46
C ALA A 82 19.35 -11.04 7.56
N ALA A 83 19.10 -12.20 8.17
CA ALA A 83 18.62 -13.37 7.45
C ALA A 83 17.27 -13.07 6.77
N GLN A 84 17.17 -13.43 5.50
CA GLN A 84 15.90 -13.27 4.77
C GLN A 84 14.98 -14.43 5.12
N PRO A 85 13.74 -14.17 5.55
CA PRO A 85 12.79 -15.23 5.82
C PRO A 85 12.37 -15.91 4.51
N ALA A 86 12.00 -17.19 4.59
CA ALA A 86 11.31 -17.85 3.49
C ALA A 86 9.93 -17.19 3.28
N ILE A 87 9.58 -16.88 2.05
CA ILE A 87 8.31 -16.25 1.67
C ILE A 87 7.77 -16.80 0.34
N ALA A 88 8.18 -18.00 -0.02
CA ALA A 88 7.78 -18.61 -1.28
C ALA A 88 6.30 -19.06 -1.27
N THR A 89 5.79 -19.45 -0.11
CA THR A 89 4.42 -19.89 0.09
C THR A 89 3.70 -19.04 1.13
N GLU A 90 2.37 -19.14 1.17
CA GLU A 90 1.55 -18.49 2.19
C GLU A 90 1.93 -18.97 3.60
N GLU A 91 2.22 -20.25 3.76
CA GLU A 91 2.64 -20.83 5.03
C GLU A 91 4.02 -20.32 5.46
N ASP A 92 4.97 -20.15 4.53
CA ASP A 92 6.27 -19.56 4.83
C ASP A 92 6.12 -18.14 5.40
N VAL A 93 5.27 -17.32 4.77
CA VAL A 93 5.00 -15.96 5.26
C VAL A 93 4.36 -15.99 6.65
N LYS A 94 3.40 -16.90 6.89
CA LYS A 94 2.77 -17.09 8.21
C LYS A 94 3.81 -17.46 9.26
N GLN A 95 4.71 -18.38 8.97
CA GLN A 95 5.78 -18.79 9.88
C GLN A 95 6.77 -17.64 10.14
N ALA A 96 7.12 -16.87 9.12
CA ALA A 96 7.96 -15.68 9.29
C ALA A 96 7.32 -14.64 10.21
N VAL A 97 6.01 -14.40 10.08
CA VAL A 97 5.24 -13.51 10.97
C VAL A 97 5.22 -14.03 12.40
N LEU A 98 5.00 -15.33 12.59
CA LEU A 98 4.96 -15.95 13.93
C LEU A 98 6.33 -15.98 14.61
N ALA A 99 7.41 -16.09 13.84
CA ALA A 99 8.78 -16.11 14.34
C ALA A 99 9.32 -14.71 14.71
N ALA A 100 8.87 -13.66 14.02
CA ALA A 100 9.36 -12.30 14.23
C ALA A 100 9.06 -11.78 15.63
N THR A 101 10.06 -11.15 16.27
CA THR A 101 9.89 -10.53 17.60
C THR A 101 9.11 -9.22 17.53
N THR A 102 9.28 -8.47 16.46
CA THR A 102 8.54 -7.24 16.18
C THR A 102 8.15 -7.17 14.71
N LEU A 103 6.96 -6.69 14.44
CA LEU A 103 6.47 -6.52 13.08
C LEU A 103 5.75 -5.19 12.90
N SER A 104 5.77 -4.66 11.67
CA SER A 104 5.07 -3.43 11.33
C SER A 104 4.47 -3.50 9.93
N TYR A 105 3.33 -2.87 9.77
CA TYR A 105 2.68 -2.65 8.49
C TYR A 105 1.99 -1.28 8.45
N SER A 106 1.72 -0.77 7.25
CA SER A 106 1.12 0.54 7.08
C SER A 106 -0.33 0.58 7.59
N THR A 107 -0.79 1.75 7.99
CA THR A 107 -2.22 2.00 8.33
C THR A 107 -3.10 2.20 7.10
N GLY A 108 -2.51 2.20 5.90
CA GLY A 108 -3.22 2.35 4.64
C GLY A 108 -3.90 1.05 4.16
N PRO A 109 -4.45 1.05 2.93
CA PRO A 109 -5.19 -0.09 2.38
C PRO A 109 -4.43 -1.42 2.41
N SER A 110 -3.11 -1.40 2.16
CA SER A 110 -2.28 -2.61 2.24
C SER A 110 -2.19 -3.18 3.66
N GLY A 111 -2.13 -2.34 4.68
CA GLY A 111 -2.13 -2.77 6.07
C GLY A 111 -3.48 -3.36 6.49
N VAL A 112 -4.58 -2.78 6.03
CA VAL A 112 -5.93 -3.35 6.26
C VAL A 112 -6.05 -4.74 5.64
N GLN A 113 -5.51 -4.96 4.44
CA GLN A 113 -5.51 -6.28 3.80
C GLN A 113 -4.64 -7.29 4.57
N LEU A 114 -3.48 -6.85 5.07
CA LEU A 114 -2.62 -7.70 5.92
C LEU A 114 -3.29 -8.07 7.24
N ALA A 115 -3.94 -7.13 7.91
CA ALA A 115 -4.68 -7.41 9.14
C ALA A 115 -5.76 -8.48 8.91
N ARG A 116 -6.56 -8.36 7.83
CA ARG A 116 -7.53 -9.38 7.43
C ARG A 116 -6.90 -10.73 7.10
N LEU A 117 -5.70 -10.72 6.53
CA LEU A 117 -4.95 -11.95 6.26
C LEU A 117 -4.54 -12.64 7.55
N PHE A 118 -4.05 -11.89 8.53
CA PHE A 118 -3.68 -12.42 9.85
C PHE A 118 -4.89 -12.95 10.63
N GLU A 119 -6.03 -12.27 10.56
CA GLU A 119 -7.32 -12.77 11.09
C GLU A 119 -7.71 -14.09 10.40
N ARG A 120 -7.65 -14.17 9.06
CA ARG A 120 -7.96 -15.41 8.33
C ARG A 120 -7.02 -16.56 8.70
N TRP A 121 -5.77 -16.27 9.02
CA TRP A 121 -4.80 -17.26 9.50
C TRP A 121 -5.00 -17.62 10.99
N GLY A 122 -5.81 -16.87 11.72
CA GLY A 122 -6.04 -17.06 13.15
C GLY A 122 -4.82 -16.75 14.01
N ILE A 123 -3.96 -15.83 13.57
CA ILE A 123 -2.73 -15.45 14.28
C ILE A 123 -2.74 -14.02 14.80
N ASP A 124 -3.76 -13.25 14.51
CA ASP A 124 -3.93 -11.84 14.89
C ASP A 124 -3.71 -11.62 16.39
N ALA A 125 -4.37 -12.41 17.25
CA ALA A 125 -4.21 -12.35 18.70
C ALA A 125 -2.77 -12.70 19.16
N ALA A 126 -2.12 -13.65 18.49
CA ALA A 126 -0.77 -14.09 18.83
C ALA A 126 0.33 -13.08 18.49
N ILE A 127 0.07 -12.15 17.55
CA ILE A 127 1.04 -11.16 17.09
C ILE A 127 0.75 -9.74 17.59
N GLN A 128 -0.41 -9.49 18.18
CA GLN A 128 -0.91 -8.15 18.53
C GLN A 128 0.10 -7.34 19.34
N ASP A 129 0.69 -7.94 20.38
CA ASP A 129 1.64 -7.28 21.28
C ASP A 129 3.01 -7.00 20.61
N ARG A 130 3.26 -7.58 19.42
CA ARG A 130 4.49 -7.44 18.65
C ARG A 130 4.37 -6.45 17.50
N ILE A 131 3.18 -5.90 17.28
CA ILE A 131 2.92 -4.92 16.23
C ILE A 131 3.41 -3.55 16.67
N VAL A 132 4.43 -3.03 15.99
CA VAL A 132 4.91 -1.66 16.13
C VAL A 132 4.24 -0.80 15.07
N GLN A 133 3.31 0.04 15.50
CA GLN A 133 2.58 0.89 14.58
C GLN A 133 3.46 2.03 14.07
N ALA A 134 3.63 2.12 12.75
CA ALA A 134 4.34 3.24 12.15
C ALA A 134 3.57 4.56 12.37
N PRO A 135 4.23 5.63 12.83
CA PRO A 135 3.60 6.94 12.92
C PRO A 135 3.07 7.42 11.55
N PRO A 136 2.04 8.27 11.51
CA PRO A 136 1.54 8.83 10.26
C PRO A 136 2.66 9.48 9.44
N GLY A 137 2.74 9.13 8.15
CA GLY A 137 3.76 9.65 7.24
C GLY A 137 5.13 8.97 7.33
N VAL A 138 5.37 8.12 8.33
CA VAL A 138 6.63 7.38 8.46
C VAL A 138 6.53 6.04 7.70
N PRO A 139 7.40 5.80 6.71
CA PRO A 139 7.45 4.52 6.02
C PRO A 139 7.88 3.39 6.96
N VAL A 140 7.22 2.23 6.89
CA VAL A 140 7.59 1.03 7.67
C VAL A 140 9.05 0.64 7.44
N GLY A 141 9.55 0.76 6.20
CA GLY A 141 10.95 0.50 5.89
C GLY A 141 11.95 1.34 6.67
N SER A 142 11.58 2.54 7.13
CA SER A 142 12.44 3.37 7.98
C SER A 142 12.59 2.76 9.38
N LEU A 143 11.53 2.16 9.93
CA LEU A 143 11.58 1.46 11.23
C LEU A 143 12.47 0.21 11.12
N VAL A 144 12.31 -0.54 10.03
CA VAL A 144 13.16 -1.72 9.75
C VAL A 144 14.64 -1.32 9.61
N ALA A 145 14.93 -0.27 8.85
CA ALA A 145 16.30 0.21 8.63
C ALA A 145 16.98 0.64 9.93
N LYS A 146 16.23 1.26 10.85
CA LYS A 146 16.72 1.65 12.18
C LYS A 146 16.84 0.48 13.16
N GLY A 147 16.29 -0.69 12.83
CA GLY A 147 16.24 -1.87 13.71
C GLY A 147 15.17 -1.79 14.81
N GLU A 148 14.23 -0.85 14.71
CA GLU A 148 13.08 -0.74 15.61
C GLU A 148 12.04 -1.85 15.34
N VAL A 149 12.05 -2.42 14.14
CA VAL A 149 11.17 -3.49 13.68
C VAL A 149 12.01 -4.54 12.95
N GLU A 150 11.78 -5.80 13.28
CA GLU A 150 12.44 -6.93 12.64
C GLU A 150 11.85 -7.24 11.27
N LEU A 151 10.51 -7.30 11.18
CA LEU A 151 9.78 -7.67 9.97
C LEU A 151 8.79 -6.56 9.56
N GLY A 152 9.01 -5.95 8.40
CA GLY A 152 8.17 -4.88 7.88
C GLY A 152 7.39 -5.29 6.64
N PHE A 153 6.15 -4.82 6.52
CA PHE A 153 5.30 -5.03 5.34
C PHE A 153 4.91 -3.68 4.74
N GLN A 154 5.29 -3.48 3.48
CA GLN A 154 4.97 -2.24 2.78
C GLN A 154 4.93 -2.47 1.27
N GLN A 155 4.22 -1.60 0.55
CA GLN A 155 4.27 -1.62 -0.90
C GLN A 155 5.68 -1.28 -1.40
N PRO A 156 6.25 -2.02 -2.39
CA PRO A 156 7.63 -1.84 -2.86
C PRO A 156 7.97 -0.40 -3.24
N VAL A 157 7.04 0.30 -3.85
CA VAL A 157 7.22 1.70 -4.25
C VAL A 157 7.51 2.65 -3.08
N SER A 158 7.12 2.30 -1.87
CA SER A 158 7.44 3.08 -0.67
C SER A 158 8.89 2.87 -0.20
N TYR A 159 9.58 1.87 -0.72
CA TYR A 159 11.01 1.62 -0.47
C TYR A 159 11.93 2.29 -1.48
N THR A 160 11.43 2.73 -2.64
CA THR A 160 12.26 3.35 -3.69
C THR A 160 12.87 4.69 -3.31
N HIS A 161 12.38 5.31 -2.23
CA HIS A 161 12.99 6.51 -1.64
C HIS A 161 14.00 6.23 -0.53
N LEU A 162 14.11 4.97 -0.11
CA LEU A 162 15.17 4.51 0.76
C LEU A 162 16.26 3.94 -0.14
N THR A 163 17.44 4.51 -0.13
CA THR A 163 18.64 4.00 -0.81
C THR A 163 19.05 2.64 -0.21
N LEU A 164 18.21 1.63 -0.35
CA LEU A 164 18.58 0.26 -0.06
C LEU A 164 19.04 -0.36 -1.38
N PRO A 165 20.23 -0.98 -1.43
CA PRO A 165 20.65 -1.72 -2.61
C PRO A 165 19.67 -2.88 -2.82
N THR A 166 18.74 -2.71 -3.74
CA THR A 166 17.95 -3.80 -4.30
C THR A 166 18.88 -4.63 -5.15
N LYS A 167 19.35 -5.76 -4.63
CA LYS A 167 19.83 -6.82 -5.52
C LYS A 167 18.60 -7.48 -6.12
N ALA A 168 18.52 -7.36 -7.46
CA ALA A 168 17.67 -8.19 -8.29
C ALA A 168 18.04 -9.68 -8.14
#